data_e4572f3d605520c90af7f7f1f70731e6
#
_entry.id   e4572f3d605520c90af7f7f1f70731e6
#
_cell.length_a   1.000
_cell.length_b   1.000
_cell.length_c   1.000
_cell.angle_alpha   90.00
_cell.angle_beta   90.00
_cell.angle_gamma   90.00
#
_symmetry.space_group_name_H-M   'P 1'
#
loop_
_entity.id
_entity.type
_entity.pdbx_description
1 polymer ?
#
loop_
_entity_poly.entity_id
_entity_poly.type
_entity_poly.pdbx_seq_one_letter_code
_entity_poly.pdbx_strand_id
1 'polypeptide(L)'
;GYQKLDEMKMPGEILFISDMAQGDWEGFHLSELGTLSSDKGITFLRIGGAHRDPNFSVRGVKRVEGEAVVGVPARLEVTLSNLSDNSGTPLVQMYASGVKKDQKTVELKAREEGKVTFELLFDRPGWADMEVRLSGDRLPQDDRFYFPLNVREKIKVLLIDGDPRTSIKASESYYLVNALQPGGSESSPFLTKVMTEEEYPHADLKRYDVFFLLNVSGFKPSKNS
;
A
#
# COMPACT_ATOMS: atom_id res chain seq x y z
N GLY A 1 3.21 -38.83 20.29
CA GLY A 1 1.79 -39.24 20.51
C GLY A 1 1.60 -40.72 20.28
N TYR A 2 2.02 -41.25 19.12
CA TYR A 2 1.81 -42.66 18.75
C TYR A 2 2.50 -43.66 19.68
N GLN A 3 3.79 -43.50 19.97
CA GLN A 3 4.53 -44.36 20.89
C GLN A 3 3.86 -44.44 22.27
N LYS A 4 3.34 -43.32 22.76
CA LYS A 4 2.64 -43.27 24.04
C LYS A 4 1.29 -44.01 24.02
N LEU A 5 0.59 -44.04 22.88
CA LEU A 5 -0.64 -44.81 22.73
C LEU A 5 -0.34 -46.30 22.74
N ASP A 6 0.76 -46.73 22.12
CA ASP A 6 1.16 -48.14 22.07
C ASP A 6 1.61 -48.69 23.42
N GLU A 7 2.21 -47.85 24.26
CA GLU A 7 2.59 -48.16 25.65
C GLU A 7 1.39 -48.29 26.60
N MET A 8 0.22 -47.73 26.23
CA MET A 8 -0.99 -47.83 27.04
C MET A 8 -1.59 -49.23 26.95
N LYS A 9 -1.74 -49.89 28.09
CA LYS A 9 -2.40 -51.19 28.17
C LYS A 9 -3.94 -51.13 28.19
N MET A 10 -4.49 -50.04 27.69
CA MET A 10 -5.93 -49.76 27.64
C MET A 10 -6.32 -49.42 26.20
N PRO A 11 -7.61 -49.68 25.78
CA PRO A 11 -8.11 -49.15 24.54
C PRO A 11 -7.90 -47.65 24.44
N GLY A 12 -7.54 -47.17 23.28
CA GLY A 12 -7.27 -45.73 23.07
C GLY A 12 -7.41 -45.29 21.63
N GLU A 13 -7.65 -44.01 21.45
CA GLU A 13 -7.77 -43.39 20.15
C GLU A 13 -6.94 -42.11 20.08
N ILE A 14 -6.27 -41.90 18.94
CA ILE A 14 -5.66 -40.62 18.60
C ILE A 14 -6.56 -39.92 17.61
N LEU A 15 -7.05 -38.74 17.96
CA LEU A 15 -7.81 -37.88 17.05
C LEU A 15 -6.88 -36.80 16.51
N PHE A 16 -6.63 -36.82 15.20
CA PHE A 16 -5.97 -35.73 14.48
C PHE A 16 -7.03 -34.78 13.93
N ILE A 17 -6.95 -33.51 14.33
CA ILE A 17 -7.80 -32.43 13.81
C ILE A 17 -6.93 -31.52 12.96
N SER A 18 -7.19 -31.45 11.67
CA SER A 18 -6.40 -30.67 10.72
C SER A 18 -7.24 -30.23 9.53
N ASP A 19 -6.86 -29.13 8.90
CA ASP A 19 -7.40 -28.71 7.60
C ASP A 19 -6.86 -29.55 6.43
N MET A 20 -5.90 -30.44 6.68
CA MET A 20 -5.19 -31.27 5.70
C MET A 20 -4.41 -30.45 4.69
N ALA A 21 -3.86 -29.31 5.10
CA ALA A 21 -2.97 -28.51 4.26
C ALA A 21 -1.74 -29.34 3.84
N GLN A 22 -1.41 -29.33 2.56
CA GLN A 22 -0.38 -30.22 1.97
C GLN A 22 0.99 -30.04 2.66
N GLY A 23 1.38 -28.81 3.02
CA GLY A 23 2.66 -28.53 3.65
C GLY A 23 2.83 -29.17 5.04
N ASP A 24 1.74 -29.34 5.79
CA ASP A 24 1.78 -29.92 7.15
C ASP A 24 1.93 -31.47 7.12
N TRP A 25 1.66 -32.09 5.96
CA TRP A 25 1.68 -33.55 5.76
C TRP A 25 2.80 -34.00 4.84
N GLU A 26 3.63 -33.07 4.36
CA GLU A 26 4.76 -33.39 3.50
C GLU A 26 5.80 -34.22 4.29
N GLY A 27 6.03 -35.45 3.82
CA GLY A 27 6.91 -36.41 4.50
C GLY A 27 6.23 -37.28 5.57
N PHE A 28 4.91 -37.12 5.84
CA PHE A 28 4.20 -38.01 6.74
C PHE A 28 3.63 -39.20 6.00
N HIS A 29 4.10 -40.40 6.36
CA HIS A 29 3.61 -41.67 5.80
C HIS A 29 2.86 -42.48 6.86
N LEU A 30 1.58 -42.80 6.60
CA LEU A 30 0.77 -43.63 7.49
C LEU A 30 1.41 -45.01 7.77
N SER A 31 2.21 -45.52 6.83
CA SER A 31 2.96 -46.79 6.99
C SER A 31 3.99 -46.72 8.10
N GLU A 32 4.47 -45.52 8.49
CA GLU A 32 5.44 -45.35 9.58
C GLU A 32 4.80 -45.52 10.97
N LEU A 33 3.45 -45.48 11.04
CA LEU A 33 2.73 -45.66 12.28
C LEU A 33 2.70 -47.17 12.75
N GLY A 34 3.15 -48.09 11.89
CA GLY A 34 3.16 -49.51 12.23
C GLY A 34 1.74 -50.11 12.26
N THR A 35 1.63 -51.32 12.86
CA THR A 35 0.35 -51.99 13.01
C THR A 35 -0.22 -51.69 14.41
N LEU A 36 -1.38 -51.07 14.44
CA LEU A 36 -2.12 -50.84 15.69
C LEU A 36 -2.77 -52.14 16.15
N SER A 37 -2.83 -52.39 17.45
CA SER A 37 -3.65 -53.43 18.06
C SER A 37 -5.14 -53.11 17.81
N SER A 38 -5.98 -54.16 17.80
CA SER A 38 -7.42 -54.05 17.43
C SER A 38 -8.22 -53.17 18.40
N ASP A 39 -7.69 -52.84 19.55
CA ASP A 39 -8.29 -51.99 20.59
C ASP A 39 -7.84 -50.51 20.50
N LYS A 40 -7.04 -50.16 19.49
CA LYS A 40 -6.51 -48.82 19.29
C LYS A 40 -6.87 -48.29 17.93
N GLY A 41 -7.22 -47.02 17.87
CA GLY A 41 -7.64 -46.36 16.66
C GLY A 41 -6.90 -45.03 16.39
N ILE A 42 -6.88 -44.66 15.11
CA ILE A 42 -6.50 -43.32 14.68
C ILE A 42 -7.61 -42.77 13.83
N THR A 43 -8.17 -41.64 14.24
CA THR A 43 -9.19 -40.92 13.51
C THR A 43 -8.63 -39.59 13.01
N PHE A 44 -8.84 -39.31 11.74
CA PHE A 44 -8.52 -38.01 11.13
C PHE A 44 -9.83 -37.22 10.95
N LEU A 45 -9.96 -36.14 11.70
CA LEU A 45 -11.05 -35.19 11.53
C LEU A 45 -10.55 -34.01 10.68
N ARG A 46 -11.00 -33.96 9.43
CA ARG A 46 -10.73 -32.81 8.59
C ARG A 46 -11.66 -31.66 8.97
N ILE A 47 -11.06 -30.53 9.39
CA ILE A 47 -11.77 -29.25 9.55
C ILE A 47 -11.59 -28.42 8.27
N GLY A 48 -12.63 -27.68 7.89
CA GLY A 48 -12.68 -26.98 6.61
C GLY A 48 -13.38 -27.80 5.52
N GLY A 49 -14.25 -27.15 4.77
CA GLY A 49 -15.05 -27.76 3.73
C GLY A 49 -14.24 -28.17 2.50
N ALA A 50 -14.77 -29.13 1.73
CA ALA A 50 -14.25 -29.44 0.39
C ALA A 50 -14.46 -28.29 -0.62
N HIS A 51 -15.35 -27.36 -0.32
CA HIS A 51 -15.53 -26.13 -1.08
C HIS A 51 -14.57 -25.10 -0.51
N ARG A 52 -13.53 -24.79 -1.27
CA ARG A 52 -12.69 -23.64 -1.02
C ARG A 52 -13.53 -22.41 -1.37
N ASP A 53 -14.14 -21.82 -0.35
CA ASP A 53 -14.82 -20.53 -0.48
C ASP A 53 -13.83 -19.52 -1.11
N PRO A 54 -14.32 -18.55 -1.85
CA PRO A 54 -13.50 -17.45 -2.32
C PRO A 54 -12.74 -16.85 -1.13
N ASN A 55 -11.44 -16.62 -1.31
CA ASN A 55 -10.60 -15.94 -0.34
C ASN A 55 -9.76 -14.91 -1.08
N PHE A 56 -10.04 -13.65 -0.82
CA PHE A 56 -9.34 -12.50 -1.38
C PHE A 56 -8.60 -11.77 -0.29
N SER A 57 -7.41 -11.28 -0.58
CA SER A 57 -6.66 -10.49 0.38
C SER A 57 -6.03 -9.25 -0.26
N VAL A 58 -5.89 -8.19 0.54
CA VAL A 58 -5.12 -7.00 0.14
C VAL A 58 -3.64 -7.26 0.40
N ARG A 59 -2.81 -7.24 -0.65
CA ARG A 59 -1.36 -7.42 -0.54
C ARG A 59 -0.62 -6.14 -0.22
N GLY A 60 -1.18 -5.02 -0.64
CA GLY A 60 -0.59 -3.73 -0.38
C GLY A 60 -1.25 -2.61 -1.14
N VAL A 61 -0.90 -1.41 -0.74
CA VAL A 61 -1.32 -0.17 -1.41
C VAL A 61 -0.08 0.67 -1.67
N LYS A 62 0.03 1.19 -2.87
CA LYS A 62 1.09 2.14 -3.21
C LYS A 62 0.50 3.37 -3.91
N ARG A 63 1.13 4.51 -3.72
CA ARG A 63 0.87 5.70 -4.52
C ARG A 63 1.54 5.53 -5.88
N VAL A 64 0.80 5.79 -6.94
CA VAL A 64 1.28 5.55 -8.32
C VAL A 64 2.14 6.71 -8.80
N GLU A 65 1.73 7.95 -8.50
CA GLU A 65 2.39 9.16 -8.98
C GLU A 65 2.44 10.24 -7.89
N GLY A 66 3.51 11.04 -7.87
CA GLY A 66 3.66 12.27 -7.11
C GLY A 66 3.38 12.17 -5.61
N GLU A 67 3.21 13.31 -4.97
CA GLU A 67 2.79 13.43 -3.58
C GLU A 67 1.26 13.60 -3.50
N ALA A 68 0.64 13.17 -2.40
CA ALA A 68 -0.74 13.54 -2.12
C ALA A 68 -0.76 15.00 -1.66
N VAL A 69 -1.48 15.84 -2.41
CA VAL A 69 -1.56 17.29 -2.15
C VAL A 69 -3.04 17.70 -2.12
N VAL A 70 -3.38 18.63 -1.25
CA VAL A 70 -4.74 19.18 -1.16
C VAL A 70 -5.19 19.71 -2.52
N GLY A 71 -6.40 19.36 -2.93
CA GLY A 71 -6.99 19.79 -4.21
C GLY A 71 -6.44 19.10 -5.45
N VAL A 72 -5.52 18.14 -5.32
CA VAL A 72 -4.98 17.36 -6.43
C VAL A 72 -5.38 15.90 -6.29
N PRO A 73 -5.89 15.25 -7.36
CA PRO A 73 -6.21 13.83 -7.32
C PRO A 73 -4.97 12.98 -7.03
N ALA A 74 -4.98 12.25 -5.92
CA ALA A 74 -3.96 11.28 -5.58
C ALA A 74 -4.35 9.89 -6.11
N ARG A 75 -3.45 9.23 -6.85
CA ARG A 75 -3.67 7.89 -7.39
C ARG A 75 -3.07 6.83 -6.49
N LEU A 76 -3.92 5.94 -5.99
CA LEU A 76 -3.56 4.81 -5.13
C LEU A 76 -3.84 3.51 -5.86
N GLU A 77 -2.83 2.70 -6.08
CA GLU A 77 -2.95 1.35 -6.62
C GLU A 77 -3.02 0.34 -5.48
N VAL A 78 -4.10 -0.41 -5.42
CA VAL A 78 -4.31 -1.53 -4.50
C VAL A 78 -3.96 -2.82 -5.22
N THR A 79 -3.07 -3.62 -4.66
CA THR A 79 -2.76 -4.97 -5.14
C THR A 79 -3.55 -5.97 -4.32
N LEU A 80 -4.26 -6.84 -5.02
CA LEU A 80 -5.13 -7.88 -4.46
C LEU A 80 -4.63 -9.27 -4.88
N SER A 81 -4.92 -10.26 -4.08
CA SER A 81 -4.66 -11.66 -4.41
C SER A 81 -5.91 -12.49 -4.21
N ASN A 82 -6.22 -13.34 -5.16
CA ASN A 82 -7.21 -14.40 -5.02
C ASN A 82 -6.48 -15.68 -4.57
N LEU A 83 -6.71 -16.09 -3.35
CA LEU A 83 -6.09 -17.27 -2.74
C LEU A 83 -6.91 -18.56 -2.96
N SER A 84 -8.04 -18.46 -3.65
CA SER A 84 -8.92 -19.59 -3.95
C SER A 84 -8.63 -20.23 -5.31
N ASP A 85 -9.17 -21.43 -5.52
CA ASP A 85 -9.06 -22.14 -6.80
C ASP A 85 -10.16 -21.75 -7.81
N ASN A 86 -11.01 -20.81 -7.44
CA ASN A 86 -12.10 -20.30 -8.26
C ASN A 86 -11.89 -18.83 -8.60
N SER A 87 -12.31 -18.38 -9.76
CA SER A 87 -12.39 -16.96 -10.09
C SER A 87 -13.46 -16.28 -9.23
N GLY A 88 -13.30 -14.97 -9.01
CA GLY A 88 -14.29 -14.19 -8.31
C GLY A 88 -14.12 -12.69 -8.54
N THR A 89 -15.11 -11.93 -8.07
CA THR A 89 -15.19 -10.49 -8.29
C THR A 89 -15.40 -9.77 -6.96
N PRO A 90 -14.32 -9.60 -6.15
CA PRO A 90 -14.45 -8.89 -4.88
C PRO A 90 -14.81 -7.41 -5.10
N LEU A 91 -15.59 -6.87 -4.17
CA LEU A 91 -15.81 -5.43 -4.05
C LEU A 91 -14.70 -4.84 -3.19
N VAL A 92 -13.97 -3.90 -3.76
CA VAL A 92 -12.88 -3.16 -3.12
C VAL A 92 -13.40 -1.78 -2.75
N GLN A 93 -13.35 -1.43 -1.47
CA GLN A 93 -13.80 -0.14 -0.95
C GLN A 93 -12.63 0.61 -0.34
N MET A 94 -12.52 1.89 -0.66
CA MET A 94 -11.50 2.78 -0.11
C MET A 94 -12.12 3.77 0.88
N TYR A 95 -11.54 3.84 2.07
CA TYR A 95 -11.94 4.76 3.13
C TYR A 95 -10.79 5.69 3.49
N ALA A 96 -11.12 6.93 3.85
CA ALA A 96 -10.20 7.89 4.46
C ALA A 96 -10.83 8.44 5.74
N SER A 97 -10.13 8.33 6.87
CA SER A 97 -10.59 8.77 8.20
C SER A 97 -12.01 8.28 8.52
N GLY A 98 -12.28 7.00 8.23
CA GLY A 98 -13.56 6.34 8.48
C GLY A 98 -14.67 6.64 7.46
N VAL A 99 -14.45 7.56 6.51
CA VAL A 99 -15.42 7.92 5.48
C VAL A 99 -15.12 7.18 4.18
N LYS A 100 -16.12 6.48 3.64
CA LYS A 100 -15.97 5.83 2.33
C LYS A 100 -15.79 6.87 1.22
N LYS A 101 -14.71 6.77 0.46
CA LYS A 101 -14.37 7.67 -0.63
C LYS A 101 -14.77 7.12 -2.00
N ASP A 102 -14.51 5.83 -2.24
CA ASP A 102 -14.78 5.20 -3.54
C ASP A 102 -14.92 3.69 -3.38
N GLN A 103 -15.45 3.01 -4.40
CA GLN A 103 -15.50 1.56 -4.47
C GLN A 103 -15.42 1.08 -5.92
N LYS A 104 -14.77 -0.06 -6.12
CA LYS A 104 -14.62 -0.71 -7.44
C LYS A 104 -14.71 -2.22 -7.28
N THR A 105 -15.14 -2.90 -8.33
CA THR A 105 -15.04 -4.35 -8.44
C THR A 105 -13.89 -4.71 -9.37
N VAL A 106 -13.24 -5.83 -9.11
CA VAL A 106 -12.17 -6.36 -9.97
C VAL A 106 -12.37 -7.86 -10.15
N GLU A 107 -12.30 -8.33 -11.37
CA GLU A 107 -12.32 -9.76 -11.65
C GLU A 107 -10.93 -10.34 -11.44
N LEU A 108 -10.83 -11.38 -10.64
CA LEU A 108 -9.61 -12.11 -10.35
C LEU A 108 -9.82 -13.59 -10.69
N LYS A 109 -8.96 -14.15 -11.53
CA LYS A 109 -8.94 -15.59 -11.77
C LYS A 109 -8.43 -16.33 -10.54
N ALA A 110 -8.60 -17.65 -10.56
CA ALA A 110 -8.04 -18.53 -9.53
C ALA A 110 -6.53 -18.29 -9.37
N ARG A 111 -6.06 -18.08 -8.14
CA ARG A 111 -4.65 -17.89 -7.80
C ARG A 111 -3.98 -16.69 -8.46
N GLU A 112 -4.75 -15.72 -8.94
CA GLU A 112 -4.26 -14.53 -9.62
C GLU A 112 -4.08 -13.36 -8.64
N GLU A 113 -3.08 -12.53 -8.94
CA GLU A 113 -2.97 -11.19 -8.39
C GLU A 113 -3.52 -10.17 -9.39
N GLY A 114 -4.26 -9.21 -8.88
CA GLY A 114 -4.81 -8.12 -9.67
C GLY A 114 -4.60 -6.77 -9.02
N LYS A 115 -4.86 -5.72 -9.78
CA LYS A 115 -4.65 -4.35 -9.34
C LYS A 115 -5.87 -3.50 -9.63
N VAL A 116 -6.18 -2.62 -8.71
CA VAL A 116 -7.22 -1.61 -8.88
C VAL A 116 -6.71 -0.25 -8.44
N THR A 117 -6.95 0.77 -9.26
CA THR A 117 -6.49 2.14 -8.97
C THR A 117 -7.67 3.00 -8.54
N PHE A 118 -7.48 3.76 -7.45
CA PHE A 118 -8.40 4.77 -6.94
C PHE A 118 -7.81 6.16 -7.16
N GLU A 119 -8.66 7.11 -7.52
CA GLU A 119 -8.31 8.54 -7.56
C GLU A 119 -9.07 9.23 -6.42
N LEU A 120 -8.33 9.81 -5.48
CA LEU A 120 -8.89 10.43 -4.29
C LEU A 120 -8.51 11.89 -4.21
N LEU A 121 -9.49 12.73 -3.89
CA LEU A 121 -9.28 14.14 -3.64
C LEU A 121 -9.34 14.40 -2.12
N PHE A 122 -8.35 15.13 -1.62
CA PHE A 122 -8.27 15.53 -0.21
C PHE A 122 -8.45 17.05 -0.11
N ASP A 123 -9.23 17.47 0.88
CA ASP A 123 -9.57 18.86 1.16
C ASP A 123 -8.78 19.48 2.33
N ARG A 124 -8.03 18.64 3.05
CA ARG A 124 -7.25 19.04 4.22
C ARG A 124 -5.87 18.41 4.23
N PRO A 125 -4.83 19.16 4.65
CA PRO A 125 -3.50 18.60 4.83
C PRO A 125 -3.41 17.79 6.13
N GLY A 126 -2.39 16.96 6.23
CA GLY A 126 -2.07 16.15 7.39
C GLY A 126 -2.14 14.66 7.13
N TRP A 127 -2.06 13.87 8.20
CA TRP A 127 -2.16 12.42 8.12
C TRP A 127 -3.62 12.00 8.00
N ALA A 128 -3.91 11.20 6.98
CA ALA A 128 -5.18 10.53 6.79
C ALA A 128 -5.02 9.04 7.10
N ASP A 129 -5.91 8.54 7.97
CA ASP A 129 -6.00 7.10 8.23
C ASP A 129 -6.77 6.45 7.08
N MET A 130 -6.04 5.71 6.26
CA MET A 130 -6.60 5.04 5.10
C MET A 130 -6.92 3.59 5.41
N GLU A 131 -8.04 3.12 4.85
CA GLU A 131 -8.46 1.74 4.96
C GLU A 131 -8.96 1.23 3.61
N VAL A 132 -8.48 0.07 3.20
CA VAL A 132 -9.09 -0.73 2.12
C VAL A 132 -9.90 -1.83 2.76
N ARG A 133 -11.15 -2.00 2.32
CA ARG A 133 -12.01 -3.12 2.69
C ARG A 133 -12.35 -3.95 1.48
N LEU A 134 -12.26 -5.24 1.64
CA LEU A 134 -12.79 -6.20 0.69
C LEU A 134 -14.15 -6.71 1.16
N SER A 135 -14.96 -7.15 0.23
CA SER A 135 -16.11 -7.97 0.52
C SER A 135 -16.34 -8.95 -0.65
N GLY A 136 -16.82 -10.11 -0.32
CA GLY A 136 -17.06 -11.16 -1.31
C GLY A 136 -16.49 -12.52 -0.92
N ASP A 137 -15.93 -12.64 0.28
CA ASP A 137 -15.53 -13.90 0.86
C ASP A 137 -16.05 -14.11 2.30
N ARG A 138 -15.63 -15.18 2.97
CA ARG A 138 -16.08 -15.56 4.30
C ARG A 138 -14.99 -15.41 5.37
N LEU A 139 -13.83 -14.88 5.03
CA LEU A 139 -12.71 -14.71 5.95
C LEU A 139 -12.48 -13.22 6.26
N PRO A 140 -13.27 -12.60 7.14
CA PRO A 140 -13.22 -11.15 7.37
C PRO A 140 -11.94 -10.65 8.05
N GLN A 141 -11.02 -11.56 8.43
CA GLN A 141 -9.80 -11.23 9.15
C GLN A 141 -8.75 -10.56 8.24
N ASP A 142 -8.71 -10.90 6.95
CA ASP A 142 -7.79 -10.36 5.94
C ASP A 142 -8.47 -9.41 4.93
N ASP A 143 -9.74 -9.10 5.17
CA ASP A 143 -10.54 -8.18 4.36
C ASP A 143 -10.20 -6.70 4.57
N ARG A 144 -9.31 -6.36 5.52
CA ARG A 144 -9.01 -4.98 5.85
C ARG A 144 -7.51 -4.73 5.83
N PHE A 145 -7.15 -3.66 5.16
CA PHE A 145 -5.77 -3.18 5.10
C PHE A 145 -5.71 -1.71 5.48
N TYR A 146 -4.91 -1.39 6.50
CA TYR A 146 -4.76 -0.03 7.02
C TYR A 146 -3.40 0.54 6.66
N PHE A 147 -3.36 1.80 6.26
CA PHE A 147 -2.13 2.51 5.98
C PHE A 147 -2.29 4.01 6.20
N PRO A 148 -1.24 4.71 6.66
CA PRO A 148 -1.27 6.15 6.76
C PRO A 148 -0.95 6.78 5.40
N LEU A 149 -1.60 7.90 5.09
CA LEU A 149 -1.28 8.74 3.93
C LEU A 149 -1.05 10.18 4.40
N ASN A 150 0.15 10.71 4.15
CA ASN A 150 0.42 12.11 4.44
C ASN A 150 -0.03 12.96 3.25
N VAL A 151 -1.00 13.84 3.48
CA VAL A 151 -1.49 14.80 2.50
C VAL A 151 -0.81 16.14 2.75
N ARG A 152 -0.08 16.62 1.78
CA ARG A 152 0.61 17.93 1.87
C ARG A 152 -0.35 19.06 1.52
N GLU A 153 -0.15 20.20 2.14
CA GLU A 153 -0.88 21.40 1.76
C GLU A 153 -0.45 21.87 0.38
N LYS A 154 0.85 22.00 0.16
CA LYS A 154 1.49 22.38 -1.11
C LYS A 154 2.88 21.76 -1.22
N ILE A 155 3.37 21.63 -2.43
CA ILE A 155 4.76 21.30 -2.72
C ILE A 155 5.56 22.60 -2.76
N LYS A 156 6.58 22.72 -1.91
CA LYS A 156 7.43 23.90 -1.82
C LYS A 156 8.57 23.82 -2.82
N VAL A 157 8.61 24.75 -3.75
CA VAL A 157 9.57 24.79 -4.85
C VAL A 157 10.49 26.00 -4.70
N LEU A 158 11.80 25.76 -4.68
CA LEU A 158 12.81 26.81 -4.75
C LEU A 158 13.39 26.90 -6.17
N LEU A 159 13.30 28.08 -6.78
CA LEU A 159 13.96 28.41 -8.01
C LEU A 159 15.20 29.25 -7.71
N ILE A 160 16.37 28.78 -8.08
CA ILE A 160 17.62 29.51 -7.95
C ILE A 160 17.94 30.09 -9.32
N ASP A 161 17.88 31.43 -9.41
CA ASP A 161 18.10 32.19 -10.62
C ASP A 161 19.52 32.76 -10.64
N GLY A 162 20.37 32.22 -11.52
CA GLY A 162 21.76 32.63 -11.68
C GLY A 162 21.95 33.82 -12.63
N ASP A 163 20.89 34.20 -13.38
CA ASP A 163 20.92 35.37 -14.28
C ASP A 163 19.65 36.24 -14.10
N PRO A 164 19.49 36.85 -12.90
CA PRO A 164 18.32 37.66 -12.61
C PRO A 164 18.37 38.93 -13.47
N ARG A 165 17.46 39.04 -14.42
CA ARG A 165 17.41 40.15 -15.36
C ARG A 165 16.65 41.34 -14.79
N THR A 166 17.03 42.54 -15.20
CA THR A 166 16.40 43.83 -14.78
C THR A 166 14.89 43.83 -15.16
N SER A 167 14.53 43.21 -16.26
CA SER A 167 13.12 42.98 -16.62
C SER A 167 12.66 41.61 -16.15
N ILE A 168 11.69 41.59 -15.25
CA ILE A 168 11.10 40.36 -14.69
C ILE A 168 10.66 39.39 -15.80
N LYS A 169 10.07 39.88 -16.90
CA LYS A 169 9.63 39.08 -18.04
C LYS A 169 10.77 38.53 -18.91
N ALA A 170 12.00 38.96 -18.68
CA ALA A 170 13.16 38.45 -19.40
C ALA A 170 13.89 37.33 -18.60
N SER A 171 13.51 37.09 -17.34
CA SER A 171 14.05 36.02 -16.52
C SER A 171 13.32 34.70 -16.77
N GLU A 172 14.06 33.59 -16.81
CA GLU A 172 13.51 32.25 -16.94
C GLU A 172 12.67 31.86 -15.73
N SER A 173 13.04 32.35 -14.54
CA SER A 173 12.29 32.14 -13.31
C SER A 173 10.84 32.66 -13.41
N TYR A 174 10.61 33.77 -14.12
CA TYR A 174 9.27 34.31 -14.35
C TYR A 174 8.37 33.31 -15.08
N TYR A 175 8.88 32.72 -16.16
CA TYR A 175 8.08 31.76 -16.95
C TYR A 175 7.79 30.48 -16.14
N LEU A 176 8.77 29.99 -15.40
CA LEU A 176 8.61 28.78 -14.60
C LEU A 176 7.64 28.99 -13.42
N VAL A 177 7.70 30.14 -12.74
CA VAL A 177 6.72 30.49 -11.70
C VAL A 177 5.30 30.52 -12.29
N ASN A 178 5.10 31.17 -13.44
CA ASN A 178 3.78 31.20 -14.08
C ASN A 178 3.32 29.83 -14.57
N ALA A 179 4.22 28.97 -15.03
CA ALA A 179 3.89 27.60 -15.43
C ALA A 179 3.49 26.73 -14.23
N LEU A 180 4.16 26.88 -13.10
CA LEU A 180 3.86 26.15 -11.85
C LEU A 180 2.63 26.74 -11.14
N GLN A 181 2.37 28.04 -11.28
CA GLN A 181 1.28 28.75 -10.58
C GLN A 181 0.41 29.55 -11.56
N PRO A 182 -0.26 28.91 -12.54
CA PRO A 182 -0.99 29.61 -13.61
C PRO A 182 -2.19 30.44 -13.15
N GLY A 183 -2.62 30.30 -11.92
CA GLY A 183 -3.71 31.09 -11.28
C GLY A 183 -3.27 31.76 -9.99
N GLY A 184 -1.96 31.89 -9.77
CA GLY A 184 -1.39 32.35 -8.52
C GLY A 184 -1.23 31.24 -7.48
N SER A 185 -0.66 31.60 -6.33
CA SER A 185 -0.31 30.62 -5.30
C SER A 185 -1.52 29.94 -4.64
N GLU A 186 -2.68 30.59 -4.64
CA GLU A 186 -3.89 30.05 -3.99
C GLU A 186 -4.44 28.81 -4.71
N SER A 187 -4.47 28.85 -6.04
CA SER A 187 -5.08 27.81 -6.88
C SER A 187 -4.10 26.70 -7.30
N SER A 188 -2.81 26.86 -7.00
CA SER A 188 -1.77 25.90 -7.40
C SER A 188 -1.38 24.95 -6.28
N PRO A 189 -1.08 23.67 -6.59
CA PRO A 189 -0.48 22.72 -5.64
C PRO A 189 0.98 23.06 -5.29
N PHE A 190 1.58 24.03 -5.98
CA PHE A 190 2.96 24.47 -5.74
C PHE A 190 2.99 25.79 -4.99
N LEU A 191 4.00 25.92 -4.11
CA LEU A 191 4.37 27.18 -3.48
C LEU A 191 5.80 27.51 -3.91
N THR A 192 5.94 28.45 -4.85
CA THR A 192 7.25 28.80 -5.41
C THR A 192 7.91 29.93 -4.63
N LYS A 193 9.23 29.85 -4.49
CA LYS A 193 10.10 30.92 -4.05
C LYS A 193 11.26 31.05 -5.02
N VAL A 194 11.54 32.27 -5.46
CA VAL A 194 12.71 32.60 -6.29
C VAL A 194 13.79 33.20 -5.38
N MET A 195 15.02 32.75 -5.54
CA MET A 195 16.20 33.29 -4.91
C MET A 195 17.33 33.42 -5.93
N THR A 196 18.20 34.39 -5.76
CA THR A 196 19.40 34.52 -6.61
C THR A 196 20.48 33.52 -6.18
N GLU A 197 21.53 33.39 -7.01
CA GLU A 197 22.73 32.60 -6.70
C GLU A 197 23.47 33.09 -5.45
N GLU A 198 23.32 34.38 -5.08
CA GLU A 198 23.91 34.96 -3.89
C GLU A 198 23.08 34.73 -2.62
N GLU A 199 21.77 34.64 -2.75
CA GLU A 199 20.81 34.50 -1.65
C GLU A 199 20.67 33.07 -1.13
N TYR A 200 20.62 32.07 -2.03
CA TYR A 200 20.26 30.69 -1.66
C TYR A 200 21.25 30.06 -0.64
N PRO A 201 22.56 30.35 -0.58
CA PRO A 201 23.47 29.77 0.41
C PRO A 201 23.11 30.10 1.86
N HIS A 202 22.31 31.12 2.06
CA HIS A 202 21.86 31.59 3.39
C HIS A 202 20.44 31.06 3.72
N ALA A 203 19.79 30.36 2.78
CA ALA A 203 18.47 29.82 2.97
C ALA A 203 18.49 28.49 3.70
N ASP A 204 17.41 28.20 4.44
CA ASP A 204 17.14 26.87 4.98
C ASP A 204 16.57 26.00 3.87
N LEU A 205 17.45 25.27 3.19
CA LEU A 205 17.08 24.42 2.04
C LEU A 205 16.17 23.24 2.44
N LYS A 206 16.19 22.81 3.69
CA LYS A 206 15.35 21.71 4.20
C LYS A 206 13.84 22.03 4.16
N ARG A 207 13.51 23.31 3.95
CA ARG A 207 12.11 23.78 3.82
C ARG A 207 11.49 23.53 2.46
N TYR A 208 12.29 23.18 1.45
CA TYR A 208 11.84 23.00 0.07
C TYR A 208 11.87 21.55 -0.34
N ASP A 209 10.90 21.16 -1.16
CA ASP A 209 10.73 19.80 -1.65
C ASP A 209 11.42 19.60 -3.01
N VAL A 210 11.45 20.67 -3.82
CA VAL A 210 11.97 20.63 -5.19
C VAL A 210 12.84 21.86 -5.43
N PHE A 211 13.92 21.68 -6.19
CA PHE A 211 14.86 22.74 -6.58
C PHE A 211 14.95 22.81 -8.10
N PHE A 212 14.85 24.03 -8.63
CA PHE A 212 15.20 24.34 -10.02
C PHE A 212 16.41 25.25 -10.03
N LEU A 213 17.43 24.88 -10.80
CA LEU A 213 18.63 25.66 -11.02
C LEU A 213 18.55 26.25 -12.40
N LEU A 214 18.40 27.56 -12.50
CA LEU A 214 18.21 28.30 -13.74
C LEU A 214 19.47 29.13 -14.01
N ASN A 215 20.25 28.80 -15.04
CA ASN A 215 21.49 29.48 -15.40
C ASN A 215 22.48 29.68 -14.25
N VAL A 216 22.53 28.75 -13.30
CA VAL A 216 23.45 28.80 -12.15
C VAL A 216 24.85 28.46 -12.61
N SER A 217 25.82 29.37 -12.37
CA SER A 217 27.20 29.20 -12.81
C SER A 217 28.00 28.25 -11.93
N GLY A 218 27.64 28.10 -10.67
CA GLY A 218 28.29 27.20 -9.73
C GLY A 218 27.45 26.95 -8.49
N PHE A 219 27.20 25.69 -8.16
CA PHE A 219 26.48 25.32 -6.95
C PHE A 219 27.42 25.36 -5.72
N LYS A 220 27.12 26.24 -4.78
CA LYS A 220 27.83 26.32 -3.51
C LYS A 220 27.03 25.58 -2.44
N PRO A 221 27.65 24.70 -1.60
CA PRO A 221 26.93 24.05 -0.53
C PRO A 221 26.38 25.12 0.45
N SER A 222 25.16 24.90 0.93
CA SER A 222 24.54 25.77 1.93
C SER A 222 25.36 25.76 3.21
N LYS A 223 25.51 26.94 3.83
CA LYS A 223 26.22 27.10 5.12
C LYS A 223 25.47 26.49 6.30
N ASN A 224 24.22 26.05 6.09
CA ASN A 224 23.29 25.50 7.10
C ASN A 224 22.93 24.03 6.86
N SER A 225 23.80 23.26 6.20
CA SER A 225 23.61 21.83 5.99
C SER A 225 24.13 20.99 7.15
#